data_88f3bb330735d12fab3e630f58e7b8d4
#
_entry.id   88f3bb330735d12fab3e630f58e7b8d4
#
_cell.length_a   1.000
_cell.length_b   1.000
_cell.length_c   1.000
_cell.angle_alpha   90.00
_cell.angle_beta   90.00
_cell.angle_gamma   90.00
#
_symmetry.space_group_name_H-M   'P 1'
#
loop_
_entity.id
_entity.type
_entity.pdbx_description
1 polymer ?
#
loop_
_entity_poly.entity_id
_entity_poly.type
_entity_poly.pdbx_seq_one_letter_code
_entity_poly.pdbx_strand_id
1 'polypeptide(L)'
;MSIKIGQASLGETGGRNQQPGNQTGRELNISNWYNGRWLGVLRYKSRKKAERAAQTCEAAIKNRNIGYDMSDRNTAYEAARAVGWDVSKITKPVETDCSALMMLCAVAAGCASVEALYRRQGNSCTTYCMLHDWPATGDFDLLTGSKYLTTDANLLRGDVLVSEGHTVMALEDGKNGEGEKEVVEKSKIIVDGKEIKIYAEKNAAD
;
A
#
# COMPACT_ATOMS: atom_id res chain seq x y z
N MET A 1 -15.24 6.97 -13.56
CA MET A 1 -14.71 5.59 -13.54
C MET A 1 -14.24 5.31 -12.13
N SER A 2 -14.36 4.07 -11.67
CA SER A 2 -13.83 3.68 -10.35
C SER A 2 -12.32 3.48 -10.45
N ILE A 3 -11.57 3.83 -9.38
CA ILE A 3 -10.13 3.62 -9.34
C ILE A 3 -9.76 2.14 -9.29
N LYS A 4 -8.52 1.82 -9.62
CA LYS A 4 -7.96 0.49 -9.48
C LYS A 4 -7.43 0.27 -8.07
N ILE A 5 -7.63 -0.95 -7.57
CA ILE A 5 -7.07 -1.43 -6.31
C ILE A 5 -6.28 -2.71 -6.55
N GLY A 6 -5.20 -2.90 -5.75
CA GLY A 6 -4.39 -4.11 -5.71
C GLY A 6 -4.68 -4.91 -4.45
N GLN A 7 -4.74 -6.22 -4.57
CA GLN A 7 -5.04 -7.11 -3.46
C GLN A 7 -4.48 -8.52 -3.63
N ALA A 8 -4.30 -9.22 -2.51
CA ALA A 8 -4.22 -10.67 -2.43
C ALA A 8 -5.53 -11.16 -1.79
N SER A 9 -6.28 -12.03 -2.47
CA SER A 9 -7.65 -12.31 -2.10
C SER A 9 -7.94 -13.76 -1.71
N LEU A 10 -7.65 -14.72 -2.55
CA LEU A 10 -7.95 -16.13 -2.35
C LEU A 10 -6.97 -16.98 -3.15
N GLY A 11 -6.67 -18.19 -2.67
CA GLY A 11 -5.89 -19.17 -3.42
C GLY A 11 -6.58 -19.66 -4.71
N GLU A 12 -5.89 -20.47 -5.47
CA GLU A 12 -6.27 -20.89 -6.83
C GLU A 12 -7.64 -21.58 -6.91
N THR A 13 -8.09 -22.26 -5.84
CA THR A 13 -9.40 -22.90 -5.76
C THR A 13 -10.44 -22.11 -4.96
N GLY A 14 -10.09 -20.88 -4.56
CA GLY A 14 -10.92 -20.06 -3.68
C GLY A 14 -10.74 -20.36 -2.19
N GLY A 15 -9.79 -21.24 -1.84
CA GLY A 15 -9.42 -21.56 -0.46
C GLY A 15 -8.39 -20.59 0.13
N ARG A 16 -8.00 -20.88 1.38
CA ARG A 16 -7.04 -20.06 2.14
C ARG A 16 -5.63 -20.64 2.18
N ASN A 17 -5.50 -21.94 1.94
CA ASN A 17 -4.25 -22.68 1.96
C ASN A 17 -4.15 -23.48 0.67
N GLN A 18 -3.18 -23.16 -0.16
CA GLN A 18 -3.11 -23.64 -1.53
C GLN A 18 -1.67 -23.95 -1.95
N GLN A 19 -1.44 -24.15 -3.23
CA GLN A 19 -0.12 -24.44 -3.79
C GLN A 19 0.72 -23.16 -3.92
N PRO A 20 2.04 -23.24 -3.68
CA PRO A 20 2.91 -22.08 -3.77
C PRO A 20 2.92 -21.40 -5.14
N GLY A 21 2.85 -20.06 -5.14
CA GLY A 21 2.82 -19.21 -6.33
C GLY A 21 1.40 -18.97 -6.86
N ASN A 22 1.24 -17.96 -7.69
CA ASN A 22 -0.07 -17.55 -8.25
C ASN A 22 -0.43 -18.42 -9.47
N GLN A 23 -1.04 -19.56 -9.26
CA GLN A 23 -1.34 -20.54 -10.29
C GLN A 23 -2.35 -20.01 -11.31
N THR A 24 -3.38 -19.31 -10.84
CA THR A 24 -4.50 -18.85 -11.69
C THR A 24 -4.31 -17.43 -12.21
N GLY A 25 -3.41 -16.62 -11.60
CA GLY A 25 -3.29 -15.21 -11.85
C GLY A 25 -4.40 -14.36 -11.24
N ARG A 26 -5.21 -14.95 -10.36
CA ARG A 26 -6.31 -14.27 -9.67
C ARG A 26 -6.09 -14.12 -8.17
N GLU A 27 -5.12 -14.84 -7.64
CA GLU A 27 -4.78 -14.85 -6.22
C GLU A 27 -4.31 -13.48 -5.74
N LEU A 28 -3.33 -12.91 -6.46
CA LEU A 28 -3.03 -11.49 -6.39
C LEU A 28 -3.57 -10.85 -7.67
N ASN A 29 -4.38 -9.79 -7.54
CA ASN A 29 -5.04 -9.21 -8.69
C ASN A 29 -5.26 -7.70 -8.55
N ILE A 30 -5.51 -7.06 -9.69
CA ILE A 30 -6.01 -5.68 -9.78
C ILE A 30 -7.47 -5.75 -10.15
N SER A 31 -8.31 -5.07 -9.37
CA SER A 31 -9.75 -4.93 -9.65
C SER A 31 -10.18 -3.46 -9.60
N ASN A 32 -11.42 -3.18 -9.95
CA ASN A 32 -12.02 -1.88 -9.65
C ASN A 32 -12.31 -1.79 -8.15
N TRP A 33 -12.23 -0.57 -7.60
CA TRP A 33 -12.66 -0.34 -6.23
C TRP A 33 -14.11 -0.81 -6.03
N TYR A 34 -14.37 -1.36 -4.85
CA TYR A 34 -15.69 -1.78 -4.40
C TYR A 34 -15.92 -1.38 -2.94
N ASN A 35 -17.17 -1.31 -2.52
CA ASN A 35 -17.50 -1.09 -1.13
C ASN A 35 -17.29 -2.38 -0.32
N GLY A 36 -16.10 -2.53 0.27
CA GLY A 36 -15.68 -3.67 1.10
C GLY A 36 -16.06 -3.55 2.57
N ARG A 37 -16.99 -2.67 2.95
CA ARG A 37 -17.30 -2.34 4.36
C ARG A 37 -16.06 -1.88 5.11
N TRP A 38 -15.31 -0.96 4.50
CA TRP A 38 -14.06 -0.45 5.03
C TRP A 38 -14.26 0.20 6.40
N LEU A 39 -13.37 -0.10 7.34
CA LEU A 39 -13.34 0.43 8.70
C LEU A 39 -12.37 1.60 8.82
N GLY A 40 -11.36 1.64 7.98
CA GLY A 40 -10.37 2.70 7.94
C GLY A 40 -9.54 2.70 6.67
N VAL A 41 -8.97 3.85 6.38
CA VAL A 41 -7.97 4.03 5.32
C VAL A 41 -6.69 4.51 6.00
N LEU A 42 -5.61 3.75 5.81
CA LEU A 42 -4.27 4.12 6.25
C LEU A 42 -3.60 4.87 5.10
N ARG A 43 -3.44 6.17 5.27
CA ARG A 43 -2.78 7.04 4.31
C ARG A 43 -1.32 7.26 4.72
N TYR A 44 -0.39 6.96 3.84
CA TYR A 44 1.01 7.29 4.07
C TYR A 44 1.19 8.81 4.22
N LYS A 45 1.86 9.26 5.28
CA LYS A 45 2.25 10.68 5.43
C LYS A 45 3.25 11.13 4.38
N SER A 46 4.06 10.21 3.85
CA SER A 46 5.00 10.47 2.78
C SER A 46 4.44 9.97 1.44
N ARG A 47 4.17 10.88 0.51
CA ARG A 47 3.74 10.52 -0.86
C ARG A 47 4.77 9.67 -1.61
N LYS A 48 6.07 9.88 -1.36
CA LYS A 48 7.14 9.05 -1.91
C LYS A 48 7.06 7.60 -1.42
N LYS A 49 6.77 7.40 -0.12
CA LYS A 49 6.54 6.03 0.42
C LYS A 49 5.26 5.42 -0.14
N ALA A 50 4.17 6.20 -0.24
CA ALA A 50 2.92 5.76 -0.85
C ALA A 50 3.12 5.25 -2.28
N GLU A 51 3.80 6.02 -3.12
CA GLU A 51 4.11 5.65 -4.50
C GLU A 51 4.95 4.38 -4.57
N ARG A 52 6.02 4.29 -3.76
CA ARG A 52 6.86 3.08 -3.73
C ARG A 52 6.10 1.84 -3.25
N ALA A 53 5.20 1.99 -2.28
CA ALA A 53 4.35 0.90 -1.81
C ALA A 53 3.39 0.43 -2.92
N ALA A 54 2.77 1.36 -3.65
CA ALA A 54 1.88 1.03 -4.77
C ALA A 54 2.63 0.32 -5.90
N GLN A 55 3.83 0.81 -6.27
CA GLN A 55 4.70 0.14 -7.25
C GLN A 55 5.10 -1.27 -6.81
N THR A 56 5.39 -1.47 -5.51
CA THR A 56 5.70 -2.80 -4.97
C THR A 56 4.49 -3.72 -5.05
N CYS A 57 3.29 -3.22 -4.73
CA CYS A 57 2.04 -3.98 -4.85
C CYS A 57 1.78 -4.41 -6.30
N GLU A 58 1.91 -3.50 -7.26
CA GLU A 58 1.77 -3.78 -8.69
C GLU A 58 2.80 -4.80 -9.19
N ALA A 59 4.06 -4.68 -8.74
CA ALA A 59 5.11 -5.63 -9.09
C ALA A 59 4.86 -7.02 -8.50
N ALA A 60 4.37 -7.10 -7.24
CA ALA A 60 3.99 -8.37 -6.62
C ALA A 60 2.84 -9.05 -7.37
N ILE A 61 1.82 -8.29 -7.76
CA ILE A 61 0.68 -8.82 -8.54
C ILE A 61 1.12 -9.36 -9.91
N LYS A 62 2.10 -8.71 -10.55
CA LYS A 62 2.64 -9.15 -11.84
C LYS A 62 3.54 -10.39 -11.72
N ASN A 63 4.12 -10.64 -10.55
CA ASN A 63 5.02 -11.78 -10.35
C ASN A 63 4.25 -13.06 -10.00
N ARG A 64 4.14 -13.98 -10.94
CA ARG A 64 3.41 -15.26 -10.80
C ARG A 64 4.03 -16.21 -9.76
N ASN A 65 5.23 -15.94 -9.28
CA ASN A 65 5.81 -16.69 -8.17
C ASN A 65 5.27 -16.27 -6.80
N ILE A 66 4.45 -15.21 -6.70
CA ILE A 66 3.85 -14.78 -5.44
C ILE A 66 2.36 -15.14 -5.46
N GLY A 67 1.97 -16.11 -4.64
CA GLY A 67 0.60 -16.60 -4.51
C GLY A 67 -0.05 -16.22 -3.19
N TYR A 68 -1.23 -16.79 -2.94
CA TYR A 68 -2.03 -16.56 -1.74
C TYR A 68 -2.14 -17.79 -0.87
N ASP A 69 -1.52 -17.76 0.32
CA ASP A 69 -1.71 -18.77 1.35
C ASP A 69 -1.63 -18.14 2.75
N MET A 70 -2.62 -18.41 3.60
CA MET A 70 -2.65 -17.88 4.98
C MET A 70 -1.69 -18.61 5.92
N SER A 71 -1.34 -19.87 5.65
CA SER A 71 -0.43 -20.65 6.50
C SER A 71 1.02 -20.26 6.25
N ASP A 72 1.39 -20.00 4.97
CA ASP A 72 2.74 -19.67 4.53
C ASP A 72 2.93 -18.20 4.16
N ARG A 73 2.01 -17.34 4.62
CA ARG A 73 1.86 -15.91 4.30
C ARG A 73 3.12 -15.04 4.39
N ASN A 74 4.14 -15.49 5.12
CA ASN A 74 5.37 -14.73 5.36
C ASN A 74 6.48 -15.07 4.35
N THR A 75 6.33 -16.08 3.53
CA THR A 75 7.41 -16.54 2.64
C THR A 75 7.73 -15.51 1.55
N ALA A 76 6.72 -14.76 1.07
CA ALA A 76 6.94 -13.64 0.14
C ALA A 76 7.74 -12.50 0.79
N TYR A 77 7.48 -12.19 2.06
CA TYR A 77 8.24 -11.17 2.79
C TYR A 77 9.72 -11.56 2.92
N GLU A 78 10.02 -12.80 3.31
CA GLU A 78 11.40 -13.26 3.47
C GLU A 78 12.13 -13.30 2.10
N ALA A 79 11.46 -13.72 1.04
CA ALA A 79 12.01 -13.68 -0.30
C ALA A 79 12.27 -12.25 -0.80
N ALA A 80 11.35 -11.32 -0.57
CA ALA A 80 11.52 -9.91 -0.93
C ALA A 80 12.71 -9.28 -0.20
N ARG A 81 12.85 -9.58 1.09
CA ARG A 81 13.99 -9.13 1.89
C ARG A 81 15.32 -9.65 1.32
N ALA A 82 15.38 -10.91 0.92
CA ALA A 82 16.57 -11.52 0.35
C ALA A 82 17.02 -10.89 -0.98
N VAL A 83 16.09 -10.30 -1.74
CA VAL A 83 16.35 -9.63 -3.03
C VAL A 83 16.37 -8.10 -2.93
N GLY A 84 16.50 -7.54 -1.72
CA GLY A 84 16.58 -6.10 -1.48
C GLY A 84 15.27 -5.37 -1.75
N TRP A 85 14.15 -6.01 -1.46
CA TRP A 85 12.78 -5.50 -1.61
C TRP A 85 12.30 -5.28 -3.05
N ASP A 86 13.04 -5.80 -4.02
CA ASP A 86 12.60 -5.83 -5.42
C ASP A 86 11.85 -7.14 -5.70
N VAL A 87 10.56 -7.14 -5.42
CA VAL A 87 9.69 -8.33 -5.55
C VAL A 87 9.64 -8.91 -6.98
N SER A 88 10.04 -8.13 -8.00
CA SER A 88 10.13 -8.63 -9.38
C SER A 88 11.25 -9.65 -9.56
N LYS A 89 12.22 -9.68 -8.64
CA LYS A 89 13.36 -10.63 -8.64
C LYS A 89 13.07 -11.94 -7.90
N ILE A 90 11.89 -12.12 -7.35
CA ILE A 90 11.51 -13.38 -6.72
C ILE A 90 11.25 -14.41 -7.83
N THR A 91 12.08 -15.47 -7.86
CA THR A 91 12.06 -16.52 -8.91
C THR A 91 11.55 -17.86 -8.41
N LYS A 92 11.35 -18.01 -7.10
CA LYS A 92 10.80 -19.23 -6.50
C LYS A 92 9.36 -18.98 -6.03
N PRO A 93 8.46 -19.96 -6.12
CA PRO A 93 7.12 -19.85 -5.58
C PRO A 93 7.14 -19.54 -4.09
N VAL A 94 6.39 -18.52 -3.68
CA VAL A 94 6.23 -18.01 -2.31
C VAL A 94 4.81 -17.50 -2.11
N GLU A 95 4.44 -17.28 -0.85
CA GLU A 95 3.08 -16.99 -0.47
C GLU A 95 2.96 -15.72 0.37
N THR A 96 1.83 -15.06 0.22
CA THR A 96 1.39 -13.94 1.06
C THR A 96 -0.12 -14.07 1.35
N ASP A 97 -0.64 -13.22 2.23
CA ASP A 97 -2.09 -12.95 2.31
C ASP A 97 -2.35 -11.44 2.14
N CYS A 98 -3.59 -11.02 2.30
CA CYS A 98 -3.95 -9.61 2.09
C CYS A 98 -3.15 -8.66 2.99
N SER A 99 -3.05 -8.96 4.29
CA SER A 99 -2.36 -8.10 5.25
C SER A 99 -0.83 -8.24 5.20
N ALA A 100 -0.32 -9.43 4.92
CA ALA A 100 1.12 -9.65 4.73
C ALA A 100 1.63 -8.95 3.46
N LEU A 101 0.84 -8.92 2.38
CA LEU A 101 1.16 -8.15 1.18
C LEU A 101 1.26 -6.65 1.49
N MET A 102 0.30 -6.08 2.22
CA MET A 102 0.34 -4.66 2.59
C MET A 102 1.54 -4.35 3.49
N MET A 103 1.86 -5.26 4.42
CA MET A 103 3.05 -5.13 5.28
C MET A 103 4.34 -5.17 4.45
N LEU A 104 4.46 -6.12 3.52
CA LEU A 104 5.61 -6.20 2.60
C LEU A 104 5.77 -4.90 1.81
N CYS A 105 4.67 -4.35 1.25
CA CYS A 105 4.69 -3.09 0.51
C CYS A 105 5.15 -1.91 1.37
N ALA A 106 4.67 -1.82 2.62
CA ALA A 106 5.07 -0.77 3.56
C ALA A 106 6.56 -0.84 3.91
N VAL A 107 7.07 -2.04 4.19
CA VAL A 107 8.50 -2.23 4.51
C VAL A 107 9.38 -1.95 3.29
N ALA A 108 9.01 -2.42 2.11
CA ALA A 108 9.71 -2.11 0.86
C ALA A 108 9.72 -0.60 0.54
N ALA A 109 8.69 0.13 0.98
CA ALA A 109 8.62 1.58 0.87
C ALA A 109 9.47 2.33 1.92
N GLY A 110 10.10 1.61 2.87
CA GLY A 110 10.98 2.17 3.89
C GLY A 110 10.27 2.54 5.20
N CYS A 111 9.14 1.89 5.54
CA CYS A 111 8.48 2.02 6.83
C CYS A 111 9.13 1.09 7.87
N ALA A 112 10.30 1.46 8.37
CA ALA A 112 11.06 0.65 9.33
C ALA A 112 10.30 0.40 10.65
N SER A 113 9.44 1.32 11.07
CA SER A 113 8.59 1.18 12.25
C SER A 113 7.53 0.08 12.08
N VAL A 114 7.02 -0.10 10.87
CA VAL A 114 6.11 -1.23 10.53
C VAL A 114 6.85 -2.55 10.62
N GLU A 115 8.08 -2.62 10.10
CA GLU A 115 8.91 -3.83 10.22
C GLU A 115 9.21 -4.17 11.68
N ALA A 116 9.58 -3.17 12.49
CA ALA A 116 9.84 -3.36 13.91
C ALA A 116 8.60 -3.87 14.67
N LEU A 117 7.42 -3.35 14.33
CA LEU A 117 6.14 -3.80 14.88
C LEU A 117 5.84 -5.25 14.49
N TYR A 118 5.95 -5.58 13.20
CA TYR A 118 5.78 -6.93 12.69
C TYR A 118 6.65 -7.95 13.43
N ARG A 119 7.94 -7.65 13.63
CA ARG A 119 8.86 -8.54 14.36
C ARG A 119 8.48 -8.70 15.83
N ARG A 120 8.07 -7.62 16.51
CA ARG A 120 7.60 -7.69 17.90
C ARG A 120 6.33 -8.53 18.08
N GLN A 121 5.51 -8.61 17.05
CA GLN A 121 4.26 -9.41 17.03
C GLN A 121 4.48 -10.84 16.54
N GLY A 122 5.69 -11.38 16.65
CA GLY A 122 5.99 -12.75 16.27
C GLY A 122 5.92 -13.01 14.76
N ASN A 123 6.32 -12.02 13.95
CA ASN A 123 6.22 -12.04 12.50
C ASN A 123 4.76 -12.19 12.02
N SER A 124 3.87 -11.47 12.67
CA SER A 124 2.45 -11.45 12.31
C SER A 124 2.00 -10.04 11.94
N CYS A 125 1.21 -9.94 10.88
CA CYS A 125 0.46 -8.75 10.52
C CYS A 125 -0.99 -9.16 10.27
N THR A 126 -1.93 -8.45 10.85
CA THR A 126 -3.37 -8.68 10.68
C THR A 126 -4.07 -7.37 10.38
N THR A 127 -5.28 -7.43 9.85
CA THR A 127 -6.10 -6.23 9.64
C THR A 127 -6.39 -5.49 10.95
N TYR A 128 -6.50 -6.23 12.07
CA TYR A 128 -6.60 -5.63 13.40
C TYR A 128 -5.35 -4.80 13.73
N CYS A 129 -4.16 -5.38 13.61
CA CYS A 129 -2.89 -4.68 13.83
C CYS A 129 -2.75 -3.44 12.93
N MET A 130 -3.16 -3.54 11.66
CA MET A 130 -3.10 -2.43 10.73
C MET A 130 -3.95 -1.24 11.21
N LEU A 131 -5.18 -1.48 11.69
CA LEU A 131 -6.05 -0.41 12.18
C LEU A 131 -5.61 0.20 13.51
N HIS A 132 -5.09 -0.63 14.42
CA HIS A 132 -4.84 -0.21 15.79
C HIS A 132 -3.38 0.20 16.05
N ASP A 133 -2.42 -0.45 15.39
CA ASP A 133 -1.00 -0.26 15.71
C ASP A 133 -0.24 0.57 14.65
N TRP A 134 -0.61 0.45 13.36
CA TRP A 134 0.10 1.17 12.30
C TRP A 134 0.02 2.70 12.42
N PRO A 135 -1.09 3.33 12.84
CA PRO A 135 -1.13 4.78 13.05
C PRO A 135 -0.09 5.25 14.07
N ALA A 136 0.18 4.45 15.10
CA ALA A 136 1.18 4.76 16.13
C ALA A 136 2.63 4.65 15.63
N THR A 137 2.88 4.06 14.46
CA THR A 137 4.23 4.00 13.86
C THR A 137 4.73 5.35 13.38
N GLY A 138 3.84 6.32 13.19
CA GLY A 138 4.15 7.65 12.66
C GLY A 138 4.23 7.75 11.14
N ASP A 139 4.14 6.62 10.42
CA ASP A 139 4.18 6.57 8.96
C ASP A 139 2.79 6.82 8.31
N PHE A 140 1.70 6.68 9.09
CA PHE A 140 0.33 6.70 8.56
C PHE A 140 -0.58 7.66 9.32
N ASP A 141 -1.55 8.21 8.60
CA ASP A 141 -2.77 8.77 9.15
C ASP A 141 -3.90 7.75 8.99
N LEU A 142 -4.72 7.57 10.03
CA LEU A 142 -5.94 6.76 9.97
C LEU A 142 -7.14 7.65 9.64
N LEU A 143 -7.76 7.41 8.49
CA LEU A 143 -8.92 8.14 7.99
C LEU A 143 -10.16 7.28 8.16
N THR A 144 -11.13 7.74 8.96
CA THR A 144 -12.38 7.01 9.28
C THR A 144 -13.63 7.72 8.81
N GLY A 145 -13.50 8.90 8.19
CA GLY A 145 -14.63 9.64 7.66
C GLY A 145 -15.33 8.93 6.49
N SER A 146 -16.64 8.99 6.42
CA SER A 146 -17.45 8.32 5.39
C SER A 146 -17.01 8.61 3.96
N LYS A 147 -16.51 9.84 3.69
CA LYS A 147 -15.99 10.23 2.37
C LYS A 147 -14.79 9.39 1.89
N TYR A 148 -14.10 8.69 2.79
CA TYR A 148 -12.99 7.78 2.46
C TYR A 148 -13.42 6.31 2.43
N LEU A 149 -14.53 5.98 3.13
CA LEU A 149 -14.94 4.59 3.34
C LEU A 149 -16.04 4.13 2.37
N THR A 150 -16.86 5.06 1.86
CA THR A 150 -18.04 4.73 1.05
C THR A 150 -17.91 5.06 -0.42
N THR A 151 -16.82 5.71 -0.82
CA THR A 151 -16.51 6.08 -2.21
C THR A 151 -15.00 6.14 -2.40
N ASP A 152 -14.57 5.93 -3.63
CA ASP A 152 -13.16 6.03 -4.04
C ASP A 152 -12.72 7.47 -4.35
N ALA A 153 -13.65 8.42 -4.39
CA ALA A 153 -13.40 9.77 -4.90
C ALA A 153 -12.31 10.55 -4.15
N ASN A 154 -12.08 10.24 -2.85
CA ASN A 154 -11.12 10.94 -1.99
C ASN A 154 -9.91 10.06 -1.63
N LEU A 155 -9.75 8.91 -2.28
CA LEU A 155 -8.61 8.05 -2.09
C LEU A 155 -7.41 8.56 -2.89
N LEU A 156 -6.23 8.28 -2.37
CA LEU A 156 -4.95 8.57 -3.04
C LEU A 156 -4.22 7.27 -3.36
N ARG A 157 -3.47 7.25 -4.44
CA ARG A 157 -2.58 6.13 -4.76
C ARG A 157 -1.67 5.80 -3.57
N GLY A 158 -1.64 4.54 -3.18
CA GLY A 158 -0.96 4.03 -2.00
C GLY A 158 -1.83 3.99 -0.73
N ASP A 159 -3.04 4.58 -0.70
CA ASP A 159 -3.95 4.42 0.42
C ASP A 159 -4.27 2.93 0.65
N VAL A 160 -4.19 2.48 1.90
CA VAL A 160 -4.49 1.10 2.28
C VAL A 160 -5.85 1.06 2.97
N LEU A 161 -6.83 0.45 2.31
CA LEU A 161 -8.18 0.28 2.85
C LEU A 161 -8.23 -1.01 3.67
N VAL A 162 -8.80 -0.93 4.86
CA VAL A 162 -8.84 -2.04 5.81
C VAL A 162 -10.27 -2.29 6.27
N SER A 163 -10.70 -3.55 6.19
CA SER A 163 -11.96 -4.06 6.76
C SER A 163 -11.68 -5.21 7.71
N GLU A 164 -12.72 -5.77 8.32
CA GLU A 164 -12.58 -6.99 9.09
C GLU A 164 -12.16 -8.15 8.16
N GLY A 165 -10.95 -8.66 8.38
CA GLY A 165 -10.42 -9.82 7.66
C GLY A 165 -9.95 -9.57 6.21
N HIS A 166 -9.99 -8.32 5.70
CA HIS A 166 -9.47 -8.02 4.36
C HIS A 166 -8.87 -6.62 4.26
N THR A 167 -7.91 -6.48 3.34
CA THR A 167 -7.26 -5.20 3.04
C THR A 167 -6.80 -5.13 1.59
N VAL A 168 -6.82 -3.93 1.02
CA VAL A 168 -6.45 -3.64 -0.36
C VAL A 168 -5.68 -2.31 -0.44
N MET A 169 -4.97 -2.06 -1.53
CA MET A 169 -4.27 -0.80 -1.79
C MET A 169 -4.86 -0.07 -2.98
N ALA A 170 -5.15 1.21 -2.86
CA ALA A 170 -5.49 2.06 -3.98
C ALA A 170 -4.27 2.22 -4.91
N LEU A 171 -4.45 1.95 -6.20
CA LEU A 171 -3.40 2.05 -7.22
C LEU A 171 -3.53 3.28 -8.12
N GLU A 172 -4.59 4.06 -7.91
CA GLU A 172 -4.87 5.28 -8.64
C GLU A 172 -5.43 6.32 -7.67
N ASP A 173 -5.30 7.60 -8.01
CA ASP A 173 -5.95 8.68 -7.27
C ASP A 173 -7.44 8.76 -7.65
N GLY A 174 -8.30 8.98 -6.66
CA GLY A 174 -9.71 9.30 -6.87
C GLY A 174 -9.88 10.70 -7.48
N LYS A 175 -11.05 10.98 -8.01
CA LYS A 175 -11.32 12.26 -8.72
C LYS A 175 -11.10 13.53 -7.89
N ASN A 176 -11.18 13.43 -6.56
CA ASN A 176 -10.92 14.53 -5.62
C ASN A 176 -9.54 14.37 -4.96
N GLY A 177 -8.80 13.34 -5.39
CA GLY A 177 -7.51 12.94 -4.83
C GLY A 177 -6.34 13.62 -5.52
N GLU A 178 -6.54 14.78 -6.15
CA GLU A 178 -5.41 15.65 -6.44
C GLU A 178 -4.75 15.95 -5.11
N GLY A 179 -3.72 15.15 -4.79
CA GLY A 179 -2.93 15.33 -3.59
C GLY A 179 -2.58 16.79 -3.51
N GLU A 180 -2.63 17.38 -2.31
CA GLU A 180 -2.06 18.70 -2.10
C GLU A 180 -0.69 18.70 -2.77
N LYS A 181 -0.61 19.35 -3.94
CA LYS A 181 0.66 19.49 -4.65
C LYS A 181 1.55 20.22 -3.66
N GLU A 182 2.58 19.55 -3.17
CA GLU A 182 3.52 20.16 -2.23
C GLU A 182 4.14 21.36 -2.93
N VAL A 183 3.61 22.54 -2.63
CA VAL A 183 4.10 23.80 -3.22
C VAL A 183 5.33 24.21 -2.43
N VAL A 184 6.50 23.99 -3.02
CA VAL A 184 7.76 24.37 -2.39
C VAL A 184 8.09 25.81 -2.76
N GLU A 185 8.33 26.66 -1.75
CA GLU A 185 8.86 28.00 -1.96
C GLU A 185 10.27 27.88 -2.59
N LYS A 186 10.39 28.20 -3.87
CA LYS A 186 11.67 28.08 -4.61
C LYS A 186 12.56 29.30 -4.48
N SER A 187 11.99 30.48 -4.34
CA SER A 187 12.77 31.72 -4.20
C SER A 187 11.90 32.86 -3.71
N LYS A 188 12.58 33.90 -3.22
CA LYS A 188 11.98 35.20 -2.89
C LYS A 188 12.63 36.25 -3.74
N ILE A 189 11.83 37.14 -4.29
CA ILE A 189 12.31 38.36 -4.97
C ILE A 189 11.71 39.59 -4.29
N ILE A 190 12.45 40.65 -4.25
CA ILE A 190 11.95 41.95 -3.75
C ILE A 190 11.71 42.85 -4.96
N VAL A 191 10.46 43.27 -5.15
CA VAL A 191 10.07 44.22 -6.18
C VAL A 191 9.41 45.40 -5.48
N ASP A 192 9.91 46.60 -5.71
CA ASP A 192 9.43 47.85 -5.10
C ASP A 192 9.30 47.77 -3.56
N GLY A 193 10.28 47.10 -2.90
CA GLY A 193 10.29 46.93 -1.45
C GLY A 193 9.29 45.89 -0.91
N LYS A 194 8.57 45.17 -1.76
CA LYS A 194 7.65 44.10 -1.41
C LYS A 194 8.25 42.73 -1.68
N GLU A 195 8.19 41.85 -0.70
CA GLU A 195 8.60 40.46 -0.85
C GLU A 195 7.57 39.69 -1.68
N ILE A 196 8.01 39.09 -2.78
CA ILE A 196 7.21 38.18 -3.61
C ILE A 196 7.83 36.79 -3.49
N LYS A 197 7.05 35.84 -3.01
CA LYS A 197 7.44 34.44 -2.91
C LYS A 197 7.08 33.71 -4.18
N ILE A 198 8.04 32.99 -4.76
CA ILE A 198 7.85 32.15 -5.93
C ILE A 198 7.73 30.69 -5.48
N TYR A 199 6.63 30.07 -5.80
CA TYR A 199 6.35 28.67 -5.49
C TYR A 199 6.44 27.84 -6.77
N ALA A 200 6.84 26.59 -6.63
CA ALA A 200 6.73 25.61 -7.70
C ALA A 200 6.13 24.32 -7.15
N GLU A 201 5.38 23.65 -8.00
CA GLU A 201 4.92 22.29 -7.70
C GLU A 201 6.12 21.35 -7.67
N LYS A 202 6.22 20.53 -6.62
CA LYS A 202 7.24 19.49 -6.53
C LYS A 202 6.80 18.32 -7.40
N ASN A 203 7.52 18.08 -8.48
CA ASN A 203 7.29 16.87 -9.27
C ASN A 203 7.80 15.65 -8.50
N ALA A 204 7.09 14.53 -8.59
CA ALA A 204 7.43 13.28 -7.92
C ALA A 204 8.77 12.65 -8.37
N ALA A 205 9.50 13.30 -9.26
CA ALA A 205 10.78 12.87 -9.83
C ALA A 205 12.02 13.54 -9.21
N ASP A 206 11.85 14.47 -8.25
CA ASP A 206 12.97 15.16 -7.57
C ASP A 206 13.29 14.53 -6.18
#